data_6f441aa50aa130becc1c84fa5f247bfd
#
_entry.id   6f441aa50aa130becc1c84fa5f247bfd
#
_cell.length_a   1.000
_cell.length_b   1.000
_cell.length_c   1.000
_cell.angle_alpha   90.00
_cell.angle_beta   90.00
_cell.angle_gamma   90.00
#
_symmetry.space_group_name_H-M   'P 1'
#
loop_
_entity.id
_entity.type
_entity.pdbx_description
1 polymer ?
#
loop_
_entity_poly.entity_id
_entity_poly.type
_entity_poly.pdbx_seq_one_letter_code
_entity_poly.pdbx_strand_id
1 'polypeptide(L)'
;MKLNFIFGLLFSVVALQMKGAGGTPEGLPPFVRFPGLEQEVYITRDTCKSVEGRFPGFSPFFVIYPDKPCDASEAAALTDELGIASYAHTYSGTVCVMNPLGKEYDAVKDLEAYKNFLNKMRVFTNLKIIGIGKGATFVNRTIAGHAGAVAGIVSLNGRPAKTAEGAAPVPAFIAGTHSRQVAAAYILQNQAEPVRKEDGLACYANRQEPLQQIVVSANKYISLKEAFAEAWKTLLCKNYRFNNYEHTWYTGAQFDQYGTYELEPYIMPEDWGITRRVMKKDLIGTGDFLWYEFHPEATLKAEKASVPLLLLLHGNNNDPRTQAETSGFIELAVEENFIVAELEWQGNGYAPMGLDGIEQVVYHLLKTYPQIDPSRVYAEGLSAGAATATGLGIRKSHVFAAVGAQSAGLTPDRYMFGYSGEALMNEAVQKRGSVETAYFSVTGTDDEVVPFVNENNWRTNAFFCAWTAYQTMNGMEVSSRPDFSKDATFGMALKDREVISTNKRVTMEAGVLYKGDIPLIKVVAVNDYGHWNFKPDARLMWDFMKQFSRDPRTKKLVYGKR
;
A
#
# COMPACT_ATOMS: atom_id res chain seq x y z
N MET A 1 33.01 1.57 -1.93
CA MET A 1 32.96 2.41 -3.15
C MET A 1 31.69 3.24 -3.01
N LYS A 2 31.82 4.53 -2.70
CA LYS A 2 30.67 5.41 -2.41
C LYS A 2 29.97 5.74 -3.73
N LEU A 3 28.71 5.33 -3.89
CA LEU A 3 27.84 5.79 -4.98
C LEU A 3 27.11 7.04 -4.50
N ASN A 4 27.58 8.19 -4.95
CA ASN A 4 26.86 9.44 -4.81
C ASN A 4 25.76 9.47 -5.88
N PHE A 5 24.51 9.31 -5.49
CA PHE A 5 23.37 9.63 -6.35
C PHE A 5 23.10 11.14 -6.26
N ILE A 6 23.51 11.85 -7.30
CA ILE A 6 23.11 13.24 -7.54
C ILE A 6 21.74 13.19 -8.23
N PHE A 7 20.68 13.51 -7.51
CA PHE A 7 19.37 13.79 -8.09
C PHE A 7 19.37 15.24 -8.60
N GLY A 8 19.70 15.39 -9.87
CA GLY A 8 19.42 16.59 -10.64
C GLY A 8 18.14 16.39 -11.42
N LEU A 9 16.98 16.71 -10.85
CA LEU A 9 15.72 16.77 -11.59
C LEU A 9 15.51 18.20 -12.09
N LEU A 10 15.74 18.40 -13.39
CA LEU A 10 15.19 19.54 -14.13
C LEU A 10 13.67 19.28 -14.28
N PHE A 11 12.87 20.03 -13.54
CA PHE A 11 11.43 20.12 -13.78
C PHE A 11 11.17 21.12 -14.90
N SER A 12 10.95 20.63 -16.11
CA SER A 12 10.20 21.37 -17.11
C SER A 12 8.70 21.23 -16.78
N VAL A 13 8.11 22.32 -16.31
CA VAL A 13 6.65 22.42 -16.13
C VAL A 13 6.01 22.41 -17.52
N VAL A 14 5.60 21.24 -17.98
CA VAL A 14 4.61 21.14 -19.06
C VAL A 14 3.25 21.07 -18.37
N ALA A 15 2.54 22.17 -18.37
CA ALA A 15 1.12 22.19 -18.05
C ALA A 15 0.39 21.41 -19.16
N LEU A 16 0.21 20.11 -18.95
CA LEU A 16 -0.73 19.34 -19.75
C LEU A 16 -2.15 19.82 -19.40
N GLN A 17 -2.73 20.60 -20.29
CA GLN A 17 -4.17 20.79 -20.31
C GLN A 17 -4.79 19.41 -20.61
N MET A 18 -5.29 18.74 -19.57
CA MET A 18 -6.16 17.59 -19.73
C MET A 18 -7.43 18.05 -20.46
N LYS A 19 -7.51 17.79 -21.75
CA LYS A 19 -8.78 17.72 -22.46
C LYS A 19 -9.47 16.43 -22.00
N GLY A 20 -10.09 16.45 -20.82
CA GLY A 20 -11.08 15.47 -20.43
C GLY A 20 -12.28 15.57 -21.37
N ALA A 21 -12.81 14.46 -21.83
CA ALA A 21 -14.11 14.38 -22.47
C ALA A 21 -15.13 15.13 -21.60
N GLY A 22 -15.86 16.07 -22.20
CA GLY A 22 -16.73 17.01 -21.52
C GLY A 22 -17.93 16.37 -20.82
N GLY A 23 -17.71 15.91 -19.60
CA GLY A 23 -18.71 15.76 -18.57
C GLY A 23 -18.35 16.72 -17.44
N THR A 24 -19.31 17.43 -16.87
CA THR A 24 -19.15 18.11 -15.58
C THR A 24 -18.54 17.13 -14.60
N PRO A 25 -17.49 17.50 -13.82
CA PRO A 25 -16.98 16.63 -12.77
C PRO A 25 -18.17 16.19 -11.90
N GLU A 26 -18.45 14.91 -11.85
CA GLU A 26 -19.41 14.40 -10.87
C GLU A 26 -18.87 14.81 -9.51
N GLY A 27 -19.69 15.52 -8.73
CA GLY A 27 -19.35 15.92 -7.38
C GLY A 27 -19.08 14.70 -6.51
N LEU A 28 -18.42 14.89 -5.38
CA LEU A 28 -18.25 13.82 -4.40
C LEU A 28 -19.62 13.21 -4.04
N PRO A 29 -19.65 11.92 -3.65
CA PRO A 29 -20.83 11.31 -3.07
C PRO A 29 -21.38 12.15 -1.91
N PRO A 30 -22.69 12.14 -1.65
CA PRO A 30 -23.27 12.91 -0.56
C PRO A 30 -22.59 12.62 0.77
N PHE A 31 -22.39 13.64 1.59
CA PHE A 31 -21.97 13.47 2.96
C PHE A 31 -23.04 12.77 3.77
N VAL A 32 -22.67 11.72 4.46
CA VAL A 32 -23.54 10.99 5.38
C VAL A 32 -22.95 11.01 6.79
N ARG A 33 -23.81 11.01 7.80
CA ARG A 33 -23.35 10.90 9.19
C ARG A 33 -22.72 9.51 9.39
N PHE A 34 -21.51 9.49 9.94
CA PHE A 34 -20.84 8.23 10.26
C PHE A 34 -21.50 7.58 11.47
N PRO A 35 -21.97 6.32 11.37
CA PRO A 35 -22.72 5.69 12.43
C PRO A 35 -21.86 5.24 13.63
N GLY A 36 -22.48 5.18 14.80
CA GLY A 36 -21.89 4.55 16.00
C GLY A 36 -20.75 5.34 16.66
N LEU A 37 -20.66 6.65 16.40
CA LEU A 37 -19.87 7.60 17.16
C LEU A 37 -20.78 8.58 17.89
N GLU A 38 -20.37 9.01 19.09
CA GLU A 38 -21.03 10.10 19.81
C GLU A 38 -20.83 11.43 19.07
N GLN A 39 -19.64 11.62 18.50
CA GLN A 39 -19.27 12.78 17.71
C GLN A 39 -20.02 12.81 16.37
N GLU A 40 -20.43 13.99 15.95
CA GLU A 40 -20.98 14.21 14.61
C GLU A 40 -19.85 14.24 13.57
N VAL A 41 -19.76 13.17 12.81
CA VAL A 41 -18.79 12.97 11.75
C VAL A 41 -19.55 12.79 10.44
N TYR A 42 -19.28 13.66 9.47
CA TYR A 42 -19.82 13.56 8.12
C TYR A 42 -18.75 13.04 7.16
N ILE A 43 -19.07 12.00 6.44
CA ILE A 43 -18.11 11.30 5.57
C ILE A 43 -18.66 11.10 4.18
N THR A 44 -17.78 11.23 3.18
CA THR A 44 -18.04 10.83 1.80
C THR A 44 -16.98 9.84 1.36
N ARG A 45 -17.32 8.97 0.43
CA ARG A 45 -16.38 8.04 -0.20
C ARG A 45 -16.49 8.16 -1.71
N ASP A 46 -15.37 8.00 -2.40
CA ASP A 46 -15.39 7.92 -3.85
C ASP A 46 -16.18 6.70 -4.32
N THR A 47 -16.75 6.82 -5.51
CA THR A 47 -17.49 5.76 -6.21
C THR A 47 -16.63 4.58 -6.64
N CYS A 48 -15.31 4.71 -6.69
CA CYS A 48 -14.35 3.62 -6.94
C CYS A 48 -14.09 2.73 -5.71
N LYS A 49 -15.06 2.39 -4.99
CA LYS A 49 -15.15 2.04 -3.59
C LYS A 49 -14.36 0.88 -3.07
N SER A 50 -13.76 1.14 -1.91
CA SER A 50 -13.67 0.11 -0.88
C SER A 50 -15.08 -0.29 -0.39
N VAL A 51 -15.29 -1.55 -0.10
CA VAL A 51 -16.45 -2.04 0.64
C VAL A 51 -16.38 -1.45 2.04
N GLU A 52 -17.53 -1.07 2.62
CA GLU A 52 -17.60 -0.52 3.96
C GLU A 52 -16.87 -1.39 5.00
N GLY A 53 -16.03 -0.77 5.83
CA GLY A 53 -15.21 -1.47 6.82
C GLY A 53 -13.91 -2.09 6.28
N ARG A 54 -13.58 -1.91 5.00
CA ARG A 54 -12.32 -2.34 4.39
C ARG A 54 -11.29 -1.21 4.39
N PHE A 55 -9.99 -1.58 4.33
CA PHE A 55 -8.91 -0.62 4.22
C PHE A 55 -9.00 0.18 2.93
N PRO A 56 -8.93 1.52 3.00
CA PRO A 56 -8.98 2.37 1.81
C PRO A 56 -7.68 2.38 0.99
N GLY A 57 -6.68 1.59 1.38
CA GLY A 57 -5.36 1.59 0.73
C GLY A 57 -4.56 2.86 1.01
N PHE A 58 -3.71 3.27 0.09
CA PHE A 58 -2.99 4.55 0.13
C PHE A 58 -3.78 5.72 -0.41
N SER A 59 -4.98 5.51 -0.87
CA SER A 59 -5.87 6.62 -1.24
C SER A 59 -5.93 7.64 -0.11
N PRO A 60 -5.80 8.93 -0.39
CA PRO A 60 -5.78 9.95 0.65
C PRO A 60 -7.04 9.91 1.49
N PHE A 61 -6.88 9.94 2.79
CA PHE A 61 -7.98 10.08 3.72
C PHE A 61 -7.91 11.47 4.37
N PHE A 62 -8.78 12.36 3.94
CA PHE A 62 -8.82 13.74 4.40
C PHE A 62 -9.73 13.85 5.61
N VAL A 63 -9.22 14.33 6.74
CA VAL A 63 -10.01 14.65 7.92
C VAL A 63 -9.97 16.14 8.17
N ILE A 64 -11.12 16.81 8.06
CA ILE A 64 -11.28 18.24 8.21
C ILE A 64 -11.84 18.54 9.60
N TYR A 65 -11.16 19.39 10.36
CA TYR A 65 -11.61 20.00 11.60
C TYR A 65 -12.05 21.44 11.31
N PRO A 66 -13.37 21.72 11.22
CA PRO A 66 -13.88 23.05 10.84
C PRO A 66 -13.71 24.09 11.96
N ASP A 67 -13.83 25.37 11.61
CA ASP A 67 -13.83 26.48 12.58
C ASP A 67 -15.07 26.48 13.47
N LYS A 68 -16.18 26.02 12.92
CA LYS A 68 -17.49 25.89 13.59
C LYS A 68 -18.11 24.54 13.25
N PRO A 69 -18.90 23.96 14.17
CA PRO A 69 -19.69 22.78 13.85
C PRO A 69 -20.53 23.01 12.61
N CYS A 70 -20.62 22.01 11.74
CA CYS A 70 -21.37 22.06 10.48
C CYS A 70 -22.29 20.84 10.35
N ASP A 71 -23.38 20.99 9.62
CA ASP A 71 -24.21 19.89 9.15
C ASP A 71 -23.66 19.25 7.85
N ALA A 72 -24.35 18.28 7.28
CA ALA A 72 -23.91 17.60 6.07
C ALA A 72 -23.81 18.54 4.86
N SER A 73 -24.70 19.54 4.73
CA SER A 73 -24.68 20.51 3.63
C SER A 73 -23.52 21.49 3.80
N GLU A 74 -23.29 21.96 5.01
CA GLU A 74 -22.16 22.84 5.35
C GLU A 74 -20.82 22.10 5.21
N ALA A 75 -20.76 20.80 5.53
CA ALA A 75 -19.59 19.95 5.30
C ALA A 75 -19.27 19.84 3.80
N ALA A 76 -20.28 19.67 2.95
CA ALA A 76 -20.11 19.67 1.50
C ALA A 76 -19.61 21.03 1.00
N ALA A 77 -20.23 22.12 1.43
CA ALA A 77 -19.83 23.48 1.04
C ALA A 77 -18.39 23.80 1.46
N LEU A 78 -17.97 23.40 2.67
CA LEU A 78 -16.60 23.57 3.16
C LEU A 78 -15.59 22.78 2.32
N THR A 79 -15.96 21.56 1.90
CA THR A 79 -15.13 20.72 1.05
C THR A 79 -14.93 21.34 -0.33
N ASP A 80 -15.98 21.94 -0.89
CA ASP A 80 -15.92 22.68 -2.15
C ASP A 80 -15.09 23.97 -2.01
N GLU A 81 -15.25 24.71 -0.92
CA GLU A 81 -14.46 25.92 -0.63
C GLU A 81 -12.96 25.61 -0.50
N LEU A 82 -12.60 24.48 0.07
CA LEU A 82 -11.22 23.98 0.12
C LEU A 82 -10.74 23.44 -1.24
N GLY A 83 -11.63 23.13 -2.17
CA GLY A 83 -11.30 22.48 -3.44
C GLY A 83 -10.84 21.05 -3.32
N ILE A 84 -11.06 20.39 -2.17
CA ILE A 84 -10.61 19.00 -1.90
C ILE A 84 -11.35 18.00 -2.78
N ALA A 85 -12.58 18.29 -3.20
CA ALA A 85 -13.41 17.39 -4.00
C ALA A 85 -12.69 16.85 -5.24
N SER A 86 -11.97 17.71 -5.98
CA SER A 86 -11.23 17.30 -7.18
C SER A 86 -10.09 16.34 -6.87
N TYR A 87 -9.37 16.53 -5.77
CA TYR A 87 -8.29 15.64 -5.35
C TYR A 87 -8.84 14.31 -4.86
N ALA A 88 -9.88 14.31 -4.02
CA ALA A 88 -10.53 13.11 -3.57
C ALA A 88 -11.07 12.28 -4.75
N HIS A 89 -11.67 12.93 -5.75
CA HIS A 89 -12.13 12.25 -6.96
C HIS A 89 -10.95 11.64 -7.75
N THR A 90 -9.93 12.44 -8.03
CA THR A 90 -8.75 12.01 -8.83
C THR A 90 -8.03 10.83 -8.18
N TYR A 91 -7.84 10.85 -6.86
CA TYR A 91 -7.04 9.86 -6.15
C TYR A 91 -7.89 8.84 -5.38
N SER A 92 -9.17 8.73 -5.68
CA SER A 92 -10.11 7.82 -5.00
C SER A 92 -10.12 8.01 -3.48
N GLY A 93 -9.94 9.24 -3.04
CA GLY A 93 -9.83 9.60 -1.64
C GLY A 93 -11.16 9.63 -0.91
N THR A 94 -11.10 9.61 0.41
CA THR A 94 -12.24 9.80 1.31
C THR A 94 -12.12 11.15 1.99
N VAL A 95 -13.21 11.89 2.09
CA VAL A 95 -13.28 13.15 2.85
C VAL A 95 -14.17 12.96 4.06
N CYS A 96 -13.69 13.40 5.21
CA CYS A 96 -14.40 13.35 6.47
C CYS A 96 -14.34 14.71 7.16
N VAL A 97 -15.45 15.18 7.69
CA VAL A 97 -15.55 16.41 8.50
C VAL A 97 -15.90 16.01 9.91
N MET A 98 -15.04 16.35 10.87
CA MET A 98 -15.17 16.00 12.29
C MET A 98 -15.53 17.22 13.11
N ASN A 99 -16.76 17.29 13.55
CA ASN A 99 -17.23 18.32 14.46
C ASN A 99 -16.70 18.12 15.88
N PRO A 100 -16.59 19.16 16.72
CA PRO A 100 -16.35 18.97 18.15
C PRO A 100 -17.54 18.25 18.81
N LEU A 101 -17.28 17.48 19.87
CA LEU A 101 -18.33 16.85 20.69
C LEU A 101 -19.24 17.87 21.37
N GLY A 102 -18.71 19.05 21.67
CA GLY A 102 -19.45 20.16 22.27
C GLY A 102 -19.55 21.37 21.34
N LYS A 103 -19.71 22.55 21.94
CA LYS A 103 -19.67 23.81 21.17
C LYS A 103 -18.27 24.19 20.70
N GLU A 104 -17.24 23.67 21.37
CA GLU A 104 -15.82 23.89 21.07
C GLU A 104 -15.05 22.58 21.24
N TYR A 105 -13.87 22.48 20.63
CA TYR A 105 -13.02 21.31 20.75
C TYR A 105 -12.44 21.16 22.15
N ASP A 106 -12.54 19.96 22.70
CA ASP A 106 -11.97 19.54 23.98
C ASP A 106 -10.76 18.63 23.74
N ALA A 107 -9.63 18.95 24.37
CA ALA A 107 -8.36 18.26 24.13
C ALA A 107 -8.37 16.76 24.52
N VAL A 108 -9.26 16.34 25.43
CA VAL A 108 -9.35 14.96 25.89
C VAL A 108 -10.44 14.20 25.14
N LYS A 109 -11.67 14.74 25.17
CA LYS A 109 -12.83 14.05 24.60
C LYS A 109 -12.76 13.94 23.07
N ASP A 110 -12.39 15.04 22.40
CA ASP A 110 -12.27 15.02 20.93
C ASP A 110 -11.04 14.24 20.47
N LEU A 111 -9.98 14.10 21.27
CA LEU A 111 -8.88 13.19 20.99
C LEU A 111 -9.32 11.72 21.05
N GLU A 112 -10.07 11.33 22.08
CA GLU A 112 -10.62 9.97 22.17
C GLU A 112 -11.59 9.68 21.03
N ALA A 113 -12.42 10.65 20.64
CA ALA A 113 -13.31 10.53 19.50
C ALA A 113 -12.51 10.33 18.17
N TYR A 114 -11.41 11.06 17.99
CA TYR A 114 -10.50 10.88 16.87
C TYR A 114 -9.90 9.47 16.83
N LYS A 115 -9.36 8.98 17.96
CA LYS A 115 -8.80 7.63 18.05
C LYS A 115 -9.85 6.56 17.74
N ASN A 116 -11.05 6.69 18.31
CA ASN A 116 -12.17 5.77 18.07
C ASN A 116 -12.61 5.78 16.60
N PHE A 117 -12.63 6.95 15.97
CA PHE A 117 -12.95 7.07 14.55
C PHE A 117 -11.91 6.37 13.68
N LEU A 118 -10.61 6.62 13.90
CA LEU A 118 -9.56 5.96 13.13
C LEU A 118 -9.60 4.44 13.26
N ASN A 119 -9.83 3.92 14.47
CA ASN A 119 -9.98 2.48 14.72
C ASN A 119 -11.14 1.88 13.93
N LYS A 120 -12.29 2.57 13.90
CA LYS A 120 -13.45 2.11 13.14
C LYS A 120 -13.23 2.17 11.64
N MET A 121 -12.56 3.20 11.17
CA MET A 121 -12.27 3.39 9.74
C MET A 121 -11.04 2.62 9.27
N ARG A 122 -10.20 2.15 10.20
CA ARG A 122 -8.93 1.50 9.89
C ARG A 122 -8.07 2.33 8.93
N VAL A 123 -7.82 3.59 9.29
CA VAL A 123 -7.05 4.55 8.49
C VAL A 123 -5.66 4.68 9.07
N PHE A 124 -4.64 4.13 8.41
CA PHE A 124 -3.32 4.03 9.01
C PHE A 124 -2.17 4.47 8.11
N THR A 125 -2.41 4.80 6.85
CA THR A 125 -1.31 5.05 5.92
C THR A 125 -1.29 6.46 5.35
N ASN A 126 -2.34 6.91 4.68
CA ASN A 126 -2.36 8.20 3.98
C ASN A 126 -3.35 9.20 4.60
N LEU A 127 -3.28 9.36 5.93
CA LEU A 127 -4.13 10.26 6.68
C LEU A 127 -3.63 11.71 6.57
N LYS A 128 -4.45 12.59 6.04
CA LYS A 128 -4.21 14.03 5.90
C LYS A 128 -5.19 14.81 6.76
N ILE A 129 -4.67 15.58 7.71
CA ILE A 129 -5.49 16.37 8.65
C ILE A 129 -5.52 17.83 8.20
N ILE A 130 -6.70 18.39 8.07
CA ILE A 130 -6.91 19.80 7.72
C ILE A 130 -7.65 20.51 8.84
N GLY A 131 -7.02 21.47 9.49
CA GLY A 131 -7.64 22.28 10.52
C GLY A 131 -7.88 23.71 10.03
N ILE A 132 -9.03 24.29 10.38
CA ILE A 132 -9.43 25.66 10.04
C ILE A 132 -9.82 26.40 11.33
N GLY A 133 -9.25 27.57 11.60
CA GLY A 133 -9.60 28.41 12.73
C GLY A 133 -9.47 27.71 14.08
N LYS A 134 -10.61 27.47 14.79
CA LYS A 134 -10.65 26.71 16.03
C LYS A 134 -10.26 25.26 15.83
N GLY A 135 -10.68 24.62 14.72
CA GLY A 135 -10.25 23.28 14.35
C GLY A 135 -8.74 23.20 14.13
N ALA A 136 -8.13 24.19 13.46
CA ALA A 136 -6.68 24.26 13.34
C ALA A 136 -5.98 24.43 14.69
N THR A 137 -6.59 25.18 15.61
CA THR A 137 -6.05 25.34 16.97
C THR A 137 -6.08 24.02 17.74
N PHE A 138 -7.15 23.24 17.61
CA PHE A 138 -7.25 21.88 18.18
C PHE A 138 -6.21 20.95 17.55
N VAL A 139 -6.11 20.95 16.22
CA VAL A 139 -5.10 20.14 15.50
C VAL A 139 -3.70 20.46 16.01
N ASN A 140 -3.32 21.74 16.09
CA ASN A 140 -2.00 22.16 16.57
C ASN A 140 -1.72 21.78 18.02
N ARG A 141 -2.73 21.86 18.90
CA ARG A 141 -2.57 21.66 20.36
C ARG A 141 -2.72 20.22 20.80
N THR A 142 -3.45 19.42 20.03
CA THR A 142 -3.84 18.07 20.43
C THR A 142 -3.40 17.05 19.40
N ILE A 143 -3.92 17.10 18.18
CA ILE A 143 -3.65 16.07 17.16
C ILE A 143 -2.15 16.00 16.78
N ALA A 144 -1.47 17.13 16.68
CA ALA A 144 -0.04 17.16 16.36
C ALA A 144 0.84 16.44 17.39
N GLY A 145 0.39 16.39 18.66
CA GLY A 145 1.04 15.59 19.72
C GLY A 145 0.82 14.07 19.59
N HIS A 146 -0.19 13.66 18.79
CA HIS A 146 -0.60 12.27 18.57
C HIS A 146 -0.56 11.90 17.08
N ALA A 147 0.47 12.37 16.39
CA ALA A 147 0.54 12.33 14.93
C ALA A 147 1.21 11.07 14.35
N GLY A 148 1.38 10.00 15.12
CA GLY A 148 2.05 8.76 14.67
C GLY A 148 1.48 8.15 13.38
N ALA A 149 0.17 8.29 13.13
CA ALA A 149 -0.49 7.83 11.90
C ALA A 149 -0.73 8.95 10.88
N VAL A 150 -0.41 10.22 11.18
CA VAL A 150 -0.73 11.36 10.32
C VAL A 150 0.37 11.59 9.29
N ALA A 151 0.03 11.48 8.01
CA ALA A 151 0.95 11.68 6.90
C ALA A 151 1.12 13.16 6.48
N GLY A 152 0.31 14.07 7.02
CA GLY A 152 0.47 15.50 6.81
C GLY A 152 -0.64 16.33 7.44
N ILE A 153 -0.29 17.52 7.89
CA ILE A 153 -1.21 18.48 8.51
C ILE A 153 -1.28 19.76 7.66
N VAL A 154 -2.48 20.28 7.49
CA VAL A 154 -2.73 21.64 6.99
C VAL A 154 -3.37 22.45 8.12
N SER A 155 -2.69 23.51 8.57
CA SER A 155 -3.16 24.38 9.63
C SER A 155 -3.45 25.79 9.09
N LEU A 156 -4.74 26.15 9.00
CA LEU A 156 -5.21 27.42 8.45
C LEU A 156 -5.81 28.29 9.56
N ASN A 157 -5.20 29.45 9.81
CA ASN A 157 -5.63 30.42 10.83
C ASN A 157 -5.69 29.86 12.27
N GLY A 158 -4.95 28.79 12.56
CA GLY A 158 -4.85 28.22 13.90
C GLY A 158 -3.97 29.04 14.83
N ARG A 159 -4.14 28.81 16.14
CA ARG A 159 -3.26 29.37 17.19
C ARG A 159 -2.13 28.36 17.50
N PRO A 160 -0.97 28.85 17.99
CA PRO A 160 0.16 28.02 18.32
C PRO A 160 -0.12 27.09 19.53
N ALA A 161 0.64 26.02 19.60
CA ALA A 161 0.73 25.11 20.72
C ALA A 161 2.14 25.04 21.27
N LYS A 162 2.31 24.43 22.44
CA LYS A 162 3.59 23.91 22.87
C LYS A 162 3.78 22.54 22.23
N THR A 163 4.99 22.26 21.76
CA THR A 163 5.35 20.92 21.28
C THR A 163 5.26 19.94 22.42
N ALA A 164 4.57 18.81 22.21
CA ALA A 164 4.57 17.72 23.17
C ALA A 164 5.96 17.02 23.13
N GLU A 165 6.51 16.72 24.31
CA GLU A 165 7.74 15.94 24.40
C GLU A 165 7.49 14.53 23.85
N GLY A 166 8.39 14.05 22.99
CA GLY A 166 8.27 12.73 22.38
C GLY A 166 7.21 12.61 21.26
N ALA A 167 6.58 13.72 20.84
CA ALA A 167 5.61 13.69 19.76
C ALA A 167 6.27 13.24 18.44
N ALA A 168 5.57 12.40 17.70
CA ALA A 168 6.03 11.95 16.38
C ALA A 168 6.19 13.13 15.42
N PRO A 169 7.29 13.21 14.65
CA PRO A 169 7.42 14.21 13.60
C PRO A 169 6.28 14.10 12.59
N VAL A 170 5.76 15.24 12.14
CA VAL A 170 4.68 15.27 11.16
C VAL A 170 4.86 16.43 10.16
N PRO A 171 4.80 16.16 8.85
CA PRO A 171 4.86 17.21 7.85
C PRO A 171 3.68 18.17 8.01
N ALA A 172 3.94 19.48 7.90
CA ALA A 172 2.87 20.47 8.06
C ALA A 172 2.96 21.63 7.07
N PHE A 173 1.82 22.00 6.49
CA PHE A 173 1.60 23.24 5.75
C PHE A 173 0.85 24.23 6.66
N ILE A 174 1.36 25.43 6.79
CA ILE A 174 0.85 26.41 7.76
C ILE A 174 0.61 27.75 7.06
N ALA A 175 -0.62 28.28 7.19
CA ALA A 175 -0.98 29.59 6.64
C ALA A 175 -1.88 30.36 7.60
N GLY A 176 -1.92 31.69 7.39
CA GLY A 176 -2.79 32.59 8.14
C GLY A 176 -2.05 33.47 9.15
N THR A 177 -2.83 34.15 10.02
CA THR A 177 -2.35 35.25 10.86
C THR A 177 -1.23 34.88 11.84
N HIS A 178 -1.26 33.67 12.38
CA HIS A 178 -0.29 33.18 13.38
C HIS A 178 0.71 32.17 12.80
N SER A 179 0.84 32.11 11.47
CA SER A 179 1.60 31.05 10.78
C SER A 179 3.04 30.88 11.31
N ARG A 180 3.74 31.97 11.60
CA ARG A 180 5.11 31.89 12.15
C ARG A 180 5.19 31.27 13.53
N GLN A 181 4.24 31.64 14.44
CA GLN A 181 4.21 31.10 15.79
C GLN A 181 3.78 29.62 15.78
N VAL A 182 2.84 29.26 14.92
CA VAL A 182 2.43 27.86 14.73
C VAL A 182 3.60 27.05 14.17
N ALA A 183 4.28 27.56 13.15
CA ALA A 183 5.42 26.88 12.54
C ALA A 183 6.55 26.58 13.53
N ALA A 184 6.80 27.43 14.50
CA ALA A 184 7.88 27.23 15.47
C ALA A 184 7.74 25.91 16.24
N ALA A 185 6.51 25.52 16.60
CA ALA A 185 6.24 24.24 17.27
C ALA A 185 6.53 23.04 16.36
N TYR A 186 6.06 23.09 15.10
CA TYR A 186 6.29 22.02 14.14
C TYR A 186 7.77 21.90 13.70
N ILE A 187 8.48 23.04 13.57
CA ILE A 187 9.90 23.07 13.27
C ILE A 187 10.68 22.35 14.38
N LEU A 188 10.35 22.62 15.64
CA LEU A 188 10.97 21.95 16.78
C LEU A 188 10.62 20.44 16.80
N GLN A 189 9.35 20.08 16.63
CA GLN A 189 8.88 18.69 16.61
C GLN A 189 9.56 17.86 15.52
N ASN A 190 9.77 18.44 14.34
CA ASN A 190 10.41 17.78 13.21
C ASN A 190 11.93 17.94 13.18
N GLN A 191 12.54 18.64 14.13
CA GLN A 191 13.96 19.00 14.13
C GLN A 191 14.39 19.58 12.78
N ALA A 192 13.52 20.42 12.20
CA ALA A 192 13.66 20.94 10.85
C ALA A 192 14.50 22.24 10.84
N GLU A 193 15.29 22.38 9.79
CA GLU A 193 16.12 23.56 9.53
C GLU A 193 15.66 24.27 8.24
N PRO A 194 15.94 25.56 8.06
CA PRO A 194 15.60 26.27 6.84
C PRO A 194 16.26 25.63 5.61
N VAL A 195 15.47 25.33 4.56
CA VAL A 195 15.97 24.75 3.30
C VAL A 195 15.92 25.76 2.17
N ARG A 196 14.74 26.40 1.97
CA ARG A 196 14.54 27.36 0.88
C ARG A 196 13.45 28.36 1.22
N LYS A 197 13.46 29.46 0.46
CA LYS A 197 12.37 30.44 0.45
C LYS A 197 12.10 30.80 -1.01
N GLU A 198 10.96 30.42 -1.53
CA GLU A 198 10.53 30.65 -2.92
C GLU A 198 9.04 31.00 -2.97
N ASP A 199 8.66 31.87 -3.87
CA ASP A 199 7.25 32.19 -4.19
C ASP A 199 6.35 32.50 -2.98
N GLY A 200 6.92 33.16 -1.97
CA GLY A 200 6.17 33.45 -0.75
C GLY A 200 6.02 32.28 0.24
N LEU A 201 6.69 31.17 -0.02
CA LEU A 201 6.76 30.00 0.88
C LEU A 201 8.13 29.95 1.57
N ALA A 202 8.13 29.68 2.88
CA ALA A 202 9.32 29.33 3.64
C ALA A 202 9.29 27.85 3.95
N CYS A 203 10.32 27.11 3.50
CA CYS A 203 10.40 25.68 3.67
C CYS A 203 11.51 25.31 4.67
N TYR A 204 11.18 24.38 5.57
CA TYR A 204 12.07 23.80 6.55
C TYR A 204 12.01 22.28 6.41
N ALA A 205 13.10 21.58 6.63
CA ALA A 205 13.13 20.12 6.61
C ALA A 205 14.20 19.57 7.56
N ASN A 206 13.99 18.35 8.04
CA ASN A 206 15.03 17.62 8.76
C ASN A 206 16.11 17.18 7.78
N ARG A 207 17.39 17.31 8.15
CA ARG A 207 18.51 16.96 7.26
C ARG A 207 18.64 15.46 7.00
N GLN A 208 18.28 14.65 7.99
CA GLN A 208 18.40 13.19 7.90
C GLN A 208 17.14 12.56 7.31
N GLU A 209 15.97 13.18 7.59
CA GLU A 209 14.65 12.72 7.18
C GLU A 209 13.91 13.83 6.42
N PRO A 210 14.21 14.07 5.13
CA PRO A 210 13.69 15.23 4.38
C PRO A 210 12.16 15.29 4.26
N LEU A 211 11.45 14.17 4.46
CA LEU A 211 9.99 14.15 4.50
C LEU A 211 9.40 14.81 5.76
N GLN A 212 10.19 14.97 6.82
CA GLN A 212 9.81 15.77 7.99
C GLN A 212 9.91 17.27 7.65
N GLN A 213 9.01 17.71 6.80
CA GLN A 213 9.02 19.01 6.15
C GLN A 213 7.94 19.94 6.71
N ILE A 214 8.28 21.22 6.85
CA ILE A 214 7.34 22.30 7.22
C ILE A 214 7.35 23.33 6.10
N VAL A 215 6.16 23.67 5.61
CA VAL A 215 5.94 24.72 4.60
C VAL A 215 5.07 25.82 5.21
N VAL A 216 5.54 27.05 5.16
CA VAL A 216 4.86 28.21 5.74
C VAL A 216 4.55 29.21 4.64
N SER A 217 3.26 29.49 4.43
CA SER A 217 2.85 30.56 3.50
C SER A 217 3.06 31.94 4.14
N ALA A 218 3.68 32.85 3.41
CA ALA A 218 3.81 34.25 3.80
C ALA A 218 2.49 35.03 3.59
N ASN A 219 1.57 34.51 2.77
CA ASN A 219 0.29 35.14 2.52
C ASN A 219 -0.68 34.89 3.68
N LYS A 220 -0.93 35.94 4.46
CA LYS A 220 -1.85 35.89 5.61
C LYS A 220 -3.32 35.79 5.24
N TYR A 221 -3.67 36.12 4.01
CA TYR A 221 -5.03 36.19 3.50
C TYR A 221 -5.27 35.22 2.35
N ILE A 222 -4.47 34.17 2.28
CA ILE A 222 -4.63 33.11 1.29
C ILE A 222 -6.03 32.48 1.43
N SER A 223 -6.71 32.26 0.31
CA SER A 223 -7.99 31.55 0.31
C SER A 223 -7.81 30.09 0.73
N LEU A 224 -8.88 29.45 1.23
CA LEU A 224 -8.83 28.03 1.63
C LEU A 224 -8.43 27.14 0.46
N LYS A 225 -8.95 27.41 -0.74
CA LYS A 225 -8.66 26.67 -1.96
C LYS A 225 -7.19 26.79 -2.38
N GLU A 226 -6.67 28.01 -2.40
CA GLU A 226 -5.25 28.23 -2.74
C GLU A 226 -4.33 27.59 -1.71
N ALA A 227 -4.63 27.74 -0.42
CA ALA A 227 -3.86 27.15 0.66
C ALA A 227 -3.81 25.62 0.57
N PHE A 228 -4.96 24.98 0.28
CA PHE A 228 -4.98 23.53 0.12
C PHE A 228 -4.22 23.09 -1.15
N ALA A 229 -4.39 23.79 -2.27
CA ALA A 229 -3.66 23.49 -3.50
C ALA A 229 -2.14 23.61 -3.32
N GLU A 230 -1.65 24.65 -2.63
CA GLU A 230 -0.23 24.78 -2.27
C GLU A 230 0.23 23.66 -1.33
N ALA A 231 -0.57 23.35 -0.30
CA ALA A 231 -0.28 22.25 0.63
C ALA A 231 -0.18 20.90 -0.08
N TRP A 232 -1.11 20.63 -1.00
CA TRP A 232 -1.07 19.40 -1.81
C TRP A 232 0.21 19.33 -2.63
N LYS A 233 0.45 20.32 -3.48
CA LYS A 233 1.60 20.38 -4.40
C LYS A 233 2.95 20.30 -3.66
N THR A 234 3.07 20.98 -2.53
CA THR A 234 4.37 21.13 -1.85
C THR A 234 4.67 20.04 -0.85
N LEU A 235 3.62 19.42 -0.27
CA LEU A 235 3.78 18.55 0.89
C LEU A 235 2.90 17.29 0.85
N LEU A 236 1.55 17.43 0.71
CA LEU A 236 0.64 16.33 1.02
C LEU A 236 0.71 15.17 0.02
N CYS A 237 0.97 15.43 -1.26
CA CYS A 237 1.11 14.40 -2.29
C CYS A 237 2.42 13.61 -2.21
N LYS A 238 3.37 14.01 -1.34
CA LYS A 238 4.74 13.49 -1.38
C LYS A 238 5.03 12.37 -0.40
N ASN A 239 4.15 12.12 0.53
CA ASN A 239 4.41 11.18 1.61
C ASN A 239 3.17 10.45 2.10
N TYR A 240 3.41 9.31 2.71
CA TYR A 240 2.44 8.56 3.50
C TYR A 240 3.11 8.05 4.79
N ARG A 241 2.35 7.40 5.66
CA ARG A 241 2.89 6.68 6.82
C ARG A 241 2.96 5.20 6.52
N PHE A 242 4.09 4.59 6.82
CA PHE A 242 4.26 3.15 6.69
C PHE A 242 4.09 2.48 8.06
N ASN A 243 3.27 1.44 8.10
CA ASN A 243 3.04 0.66 9.30
C ASN A 243 3.92 -0.61 9.27
N ASN A 244 4.88 -0.71 10.18
CA ASN A 244 5.78 -1.85 10.28
C ASN A 244 5.17 -3.03 11.04
N TYR A 245 4.04 -2.83 11.75
CA TYR A 245 3.45 -3.85 12.63
C TYR A 245 1.96 -3.92 12.42
N GLU A 246 1.47 -5.07 12.01
CA GLU A 246 0.06 -5.28 11.76
C GLU A 246 -0.80 -5.12 13.01
N HIS A 247 -0.36 -5.62 14.15
CA HIS A 247 -1.13 -5.54 15.40
C HIS A 247 -1.44 -4.09 15.83
N THR A 248 -0.69 -3.11 15.34
CA THR A 248 -0.98 -1.70 15.60
C THR A 248 -2.31 -1.24 14.99
N TRP A 249 -2.81 -1.95 14.00
CA TRP A 249 -4.08 -1.64 13.35
C TRP A 249 -5.29 -1.87 14.23
N TYR A 250 -5.24 -2.93 15.03
CA TYR A 250 -6.40 -3.39 15.78
C TYR A 250 -6.58 -2.62 17.08
N THR A 251 -5.52 -2.11 17.64
CA THR A 251 -5.56 -1.52 18.97
C THR A 251 -5.64 0.00 18.96
N GLY A 252 -5.18 0.67 17.90
CA GLY A 252 -5.08 2.14 17.86
C GLY A 252 -4.18 2.75 18.94
N ALA A 253 -3.63 1.93 19.84
CA ALA A 253 -2.81 2.39 20.94
C ALA A 253 -1.50 3.01 20.49
N GLN A 254 -1.06 2.66 19.29
CA GLN A 254 0.22 3.07 18.71
C GLN A 254 0.17 4.39 17.94
N PHE A 255 -0.98 5.04 17.83
CA PHE A 255 -1.09 6.34 17.16
C PHE A 255 -0.21 7.42 17.79
N ASP A 256 0.15 7.24 19.05
CA ASP A 256 1.01 8.15 19.80
C ASP A 256 2.47 7.74 19.76
N GLN A 257 2.79 6.53 19.31
CA GLN A 257 4.15 5.97 19.38
C GLN A 257 4.95 6.36 18.15
N TYR A 258 5.99 7.12 18.38
CA TYR A 258 6.99 7.42 17.35
C TYR A 258 7.76 6.16 16.95
N GLY A 259 7.95 6.00 15.65
CA GLY A 259 8.72 4.89 15.10
C GLY A 259 7.88 3.66 14.72
N THR A 260 6.60 3.60 15.09
CA THR A 260 5.68 2.57 14.63
C THR A 260 5.25 2.82 13.19
N TYR A 261 4.99 4.10 12.85
CA TYR A 261 4.64 4.55 11.52
C TYR A 261 5.70 5.50 11.00
N GLU A 262 6.45 5.10 10.02
CA GLU A 262 7.47 5.94 9.39
C GLU A 262 6.89 6.76 8.22
N LEU A 263 7.48 7.92 7.98
CA LEU A 263 7.21 8.69 6.78
C LEU A 263 7.96 8.07 5.61
N GLU A 264 7.23 7.73 4.56
CA GLU A 264 7.77 7.18 3.33
C GLU A 264 7.45 8.08 2.15
N PRO A 265 8.31 8.15 1.14
CA PRO A 265 8.01 8.89 -0.07
C PRO A 265 6.87 8.20 -0.83
N TYR A 266 5.86 8.99 -1.20
CA TYR A 266 4.76 8.52 -2.01
C TYR A 266 4.53 9.45 -3.19
N ILE A 267 4.38 8.87 -4.36
CA ILE A 267 3.99 9.58 -5.57
C ILE A 267 2.70 8.91 -6.05
N MET A 268 1.67 9.72 -6.26
CA MET A 268 0.41 9.20 -6.78
C MET A 268 0.64 8.55 -8.15
N PRO A 269 0.01 7.40 -8.44
CA PRO A 269 0.24 6.68 -9.69
C PRO A 269 0.10 7.57 -10.94
N GLU A 270 -0.86 8.48 -10.94
CA GLU A 270 -1.11 9.41 -12.05
C GLU A 270 0.06 10.40 -12.25
N ASP A 271 0.73 10.83 -11.17
CA ASP A 271 1.88 11.72 -11.24
C ASP A 271 3.13 11.01 -11.82
N TRP A 272 3.11 9.68 -11.82
CA TRP A 272 4.14 8.83 -12.45
C TRP A 272 3.80 8.45 -13.89
N GLY A 273 2.72 8.98 -14.45
CA GLY A 273 2.27 8.64 -15.79
C GLY A 273 1.66 7.24 -15.87
N ILE A 274 0.99 6.81 -14.79
CA ILE A 274 0.23 5.56 -14.78
C ILE A 274 -1.23 5.86 -15.12
N THR A 275 -1.76 5.18 -16.12
CA THR A 275 -3.18 5.14 -16.39
C THR A 275 -3.84 4.05 -15.56
N ARG A 276 -4.72 4.44 -14.64
CA ARG A 276 -5.56 3.50 -13.88
C ARG A 276 -6.87 3.23 -14.61
N ARG A 277 -7.33 1.97 -14.57
CA ARG A 277 -8.63 1.55 -15.10
C ARG A 277 -9.34 0.69 -14.08
N VAL A 278 -10.66 0.89 -13.97
CA VAL A 278 -11.53 0.03 -13.15
C VAL A 278 -12.35 -0.82 -14.09
N MET A 279 -12.22 -2.12 -13.98
CA MET A 279 -12.84 -3.08 -14.88
C MET A 279 -13.91 -3.88 -14.15
N LYS A 280 -15.09 -3.97 -14.76
CA LYS A 280 -16.20 -4.78 -14.28
C LYS A 280 -16.69 -5.61 -15.44
N LYS A 281 -16.61 -6.94 -15.34
CA LYS A 281 -16.99 -7.80 -16.45
C LYS A 281 -17.30 -9.22 -16.00
N ASP A 282 -18.41 -9.77 -16.51
CA ASP A 282 -18.70 -11.19 -16.45
C ASP A 282 -17.85 -11.93 -17.51
N LEU A 283 -16.92 -12.77 -17.06
CA LEU A 283 -16.04 -13.55 -17.92
C LEU A 283 -16.44 -15.03 -18.03
N ILE A 284 -17.27 -15.52 -17.10
CA ILE A 284 -17.61 -16.95 -17.00
C ILE A 284 -19.11 -17.22 -16.75
N GLY A 285 -19.96 -16.21 -16.82
CA GLY A 285 -21.42 -16.36 -16.62
C GLY A 285 -21.85 -16.47 -15.16
N THR A 286 -21.02 -16.03 -14.20
CA THR A 286 -21.32 -16.08 -12.76
C THR A 286 -21.58 -14.70 -12.15
N GLY A 287 -21.53 -13.66 -12.94
CA GLY A 287 -21.62 -12.26 -12.56
C GLY A 287 -20.31 -11.51 -12.78
N ASP A 288 -20.36 -10.19 -12.58
CA ASP A 288 -19.21 -9.34 -12.85
C ASP A 288 -18.06 -9.60 -11.88
N PHE A 289 -16.89 -9.79 -12.42
CA PHE A 289 -15.62 -9.66 -11.72
C PHE A 289 -15.20 -8.19 -11.66
N LEU A 290 -14.56 -7.78 -10.57
CA LEU A 290 -13.96 -6.47 -10.41
C LEU A 290 -12.45 -6.60 -10.39
N TRP A 291 -11.74 -5.76 -11.17
CA TRP A 291 -10.29 -5.58 -11.03
C TRP A 291 -9.87 -4.18 -11.42
N TYR A 292 -8.68 -3.80 -10.96
CA TYR A 292 -8.05 -2.53 -11.28
C TYR A 292 -6.81 -2.79 -12.13
N GLU A 293 -6.60 -1.98 -13.15
CA GLU A 293 -5.43 -2.06 -14.02
C GLU A 293 -4.57 -0.80 -13.85
N PHE A 294 -3.27 -1.00 -13.77
CA PHE A 294 -2.27 0.07 -13.68
C PHE A 294 -1.33 -0.08 -14.86
N HIS A 295 -1.40 0.86 -15.77
CA HIS A 295 -0.64 0.88 -17.02
C HIS A 295 0.35 2.03 -17.00
N PRO A 296 1.66 1.81 -16.75
CA PRO A 296 2.67 2.80 -17.09
C PRO A 296 2.56 3.20 -18.57
N GLU A 297 2.69 4.49 -18.88
CA GLU A 297 2.45 5.01 -20.22
C GLU A 297 3.32 4.30 -21.30
N ALA A 298 4.54 3.92 -20.93
CA ALA A 298 5.44 3.17 -21.79
C ALA A 298 4.87 1.80 -22.19
N THR A 299 4.12 1.13 -21.31
CA THR A 299 3.55 -0.20 -21.60
C THR A 299 2.45 -0.14 -22.66
N LEU A 300 1.69 0.93 -22.71
CA LEU A 300 0.62 1.12 -23.69
C LEU A 300 1.17 1.35 -25.12
N LYS A 301 2.41 1.82 -25.22
CA LYS A 301 3.12 2.11 -26.46
C LYS A 301 4.12 1.02 -26.86
N ALA A 302 4.26 -0.02 -26.01
CA ALA A 302 5.23 -1.07 -26.20
C ALA A 302 4.89 -1.99 -27.38
N GLU A 303 5.90 -2.69 -27.89
CA GLU A 303 5.74 -3.68 -28.94
C GLU A 303 4.89 -4.88 -28.47
N LYS A 304 4.33 -5.60 -29.44
CA LYS A 304 3.58 -6.81 -29.17
C LYS A 304 4.42 -7.85 -28.42
N ALA A 305 3.84 -8.47 -27.40
CA ALA A 305 4.45 -9.52 -26.58
C ALA A 305 5.81 -9.12 -25.96
N SER A 306 5.91 -7.87 -25.50
CA SER A 306 7.14 -7.33 -24.89
C SER A 306 7.00 -6.96 -23.39
N VAL A 307 5.77 -6.86 -22.89
CA VAL A 307 5.47 -6.35 -21.53
C VAL A 307 5.07 -7.47 -20.59
N PRO A 308 5.68 -7.63 -19.41
CA PRO A 308 5.22 -8.55 -18.38
C PRO A 308 3.86 -8.16 -17.80
N LEU A 309 3.14 -9.15 -17.27
CA LEU A 309 1.91 -8.96 -16.49
C LEU A 309 2.12 -9.49 -15.07
N LEU A 310 1.85 -8.65 -14.07
CA LEU A 310 1.79 -9.04 -12.68
C LEU A 310 0.36 -8.92 -12.15
N LEU A 311 -0.19 -10.02 -11.63
CA LEU A 311 -1.42 -10.00 -10.86
C LEU A 311 -1.11 -9.77 -9.39
N LEU A 312 -1.86 -8.89 -8.74
CA LEU A 312 -1.81 -8.67 -7.30
C LEU A 312 -3.10 -9.15 -6.63
N LEU A 313 -2.95 -9.81 -5.48
CA LEU A 313 -4.05 -10.44 -4.75
C LEU A 313 -4.04 -9.93 -3.31
N HIS A 314 -5.03 -9.14 -2.95
CA HIS A 314 -5.13 -8.54 -1.62
C HIS A 314 -5.35 -9.56 -0.50
N GLY A 315 -5.04 -9.17 0.74
CA GLY A 315 -5.32 -9.93 1.95
C GLY A 315 -6.82 -10.04 2.24
N ASN A 316 -7.18 -10.89 3.20
CA ASN A 316 -8.58 -11.15 3.53
C ASN A 316 -9.34 -9.88 3.87
N ASN A 317 -10.45 -9.62 3.18
CA ASN A 317 -11.31 -8.45 3.32
C ASN A 317 -10.60 -7.08 3.14
N ASN A 318 -9.43 -7.05 2.52
CA ASN A 318 -8.81 -5.78 2.16
C ASN A 318 -9.47 -5.21 0.90
N ASP A 319 -9.33 -3.90 0.73
CA ASP A 319 -9.62 -3.28 -0.55
C ASP A 319 -8.55 -3.75 -1.56
N PRO A 320 -8.90 -4.13 -2.79
CA PRO A 320 -7.92 -4.54 -3.81
C PRO A 320 -6.78 -3.53 -3.96
N ARG A 321 -7.10 -2.23 -4.01
CA ARG A 321 -6.11 -1.15 -4.16
C ARG A 321 -5.05 -1.14 -3.05
N THR A 322 -5.37 -1.70 -1.88
CA THR A 322 -4.41 -1.80 -0.77
C THR A 322 -3.18 -2.61 -1.17
N GLN A 323 -3.35 -3.73 -1.87
CA GLN A 323 -2.22 -4.55 -2.30
C GLN A 323 -1.36 -3.81 -3.33
N ALA A 324 -1.99 -3.21 -4.36
CA ALA A 324 -1.26 -2.46 -5.37
C ALA A 324 -0.41 -1.34 -4.77
N GLU A 325 -1.03 -0.53 -3.91
CA GLU A 325 -0.41 0.69 -3.39
C GLU A 325 0.56 0.45 -2.22
N THR A 326 0.41 -0.66 -1.46
CA THR A 326 1.25 -0.94 -0.28
C THR A 326 2.40 -1.90 -0.56
N SER A 327 2.34 -2.67 -1.64
CA SER A 327 3.35 -3.68 -1.94
C SER A 327 4.64 -3.13 -2.57
N GLY A 328 4.62 -1.92 -3.17
CA GLY A 328 5.76 -1.36 -3.90
C GLY A 328 5.83 -1.75 -5.38
N PHE A 329 4.90 -2.56 -5.87
CA PHE A 329 4.92 -2.99 -7.27
C PHE A 329 4.45 -1.92 -8.25
N ILE A 330 3.72 -0.90 -7.80
CA ILE A 330 3.32 0.22 -8.67
C ILE A 330 4.54 1.04 -9.08
N GLU A 331 5.43 1.35 -8.13
CA GLU A 331 6.68 2.05 -8.39
C GLU A 331 7.57 1.24 -9.33
N LEU A 332 7.69 -0.07 -9.06
CA LEU A 332 8.46 -0.98 -9.92
C LEU A 332 7.87 -1.12 -11.32
N ALA A 333 6.55 -1.06 -11.47
CA ALA A 333 5.91 -1.13 -12.78
C ALA A 333 6.34 0.01 -13.71
N VAL A 334 6.56 1.21 -13.15
CA VAL A 334 7.09 2.35 -13.90
C VAL A 334 8.55 2.14 -14.29
N GLU A 335 9.37 1.68 -13.35
CA GLU A 335 10.80 1.50 -13.57
C GLU A 335 11.10 0.36 -14.55
N GLU A 336 10.37 -0.74 -14.46
CA GLU A 336 10.62 -2.00 -15.16
C GLU A 336 9.66 -2.25 -16.34
N ASN A 337 8.71 -1.34 -16.57
CA ASN A 337 7.75 -1.39 -17.68
C ASN A 337 6.91 -2.67 -17.71
N PHE A 338 6.15 -2.94 -16.66
CA PHE A 338 5.16 -4.03 -16.64
C PHE A 338 3.77 -3.52 -16.28
N ILE A 339 2.74 -4.28 -16.65
CA ILE A 339 1.34 -4.00 -16.32
C ILE A 339 1.00 -4.70 -15.00
N VAL A 340 0.31 -3.98 -14.11
CA VAL A 340 -0.24 -4.54 -12.88
C VAL A 340 -1.76 -4.67 -13.01
N ALA A 341 -2.30 -5.82 -12.62
CA ALA A 341 -3.72 -6.04 -12.46
C ALA A 341 -4.03 -6.48 -11.02
N GLU A 342 -4.78 -5.67 -10.30
CA GLU A 342 -5.18 -5.89 -8.92
C GLU A 342 -6.60 -6.43 -8.84
N LEU A 343 -6.79 -7.62 -8.29
CA LEU A 343 -8.05 -8.35 -8.39
C LEU A 343 -8.89 -8.29 -7.11
N GLU A 344 -10.20 -8.01 -7.25
CA GLU A 344 -11.20 -8.30 -6.21
C GLU A 344 -11.59 -9.79 -6.26
N TRP A 345 -10.65 -10.64 -5.89
CA TRP A 345 -10.78 -12.08 -6.06
C TRP A 345 -11.74 -12.74 -5.06
N GLN A 346 -12.06 -12.09 -3.93
CA GLN A 346 -12.98 -12.59 -2.91
C GLN A 346 -14.45 -12.33 -3.23
N GLY A 347 -14.72 -11.42 -4.14
CA GLY A 347 -16.06 -11.13 -4.62
C GLY A 347 -16.76 -9.94 -3.98
N ASN A 348 -16.70 -9.71 -2.70
CA ASN A 348 -17.18 -8.54 -1.92
C ASN A 348 -18.16 -7.57 -2.65
N GLY A 349 -19.32 -8.07 -3.03
CA GLY A 349 -20.31 -7.36 -3.84
C GLY A 349 -20.22 -7.64 -5.34
N TYR A 350 -19.26 -8.44 -5.76
CA TYR A 350 -19.03 -8.95 -7.11
C TYR A 350 -18.99 -10.48 -7.10
N ALA A 351 -18.82 -11.12 -8.24
CA ALA A 351 -18.63 -12.55 -8.29
C ALA A 351 -17.23 -12.94 -7.76
N PRO A 352 -17.11 -13.94 -6.87
CA PRO A 352 -15.81 -14.44 -6.44
C PRO A 352 -15.12 -15.15 -7.61
N MET A 353 -13.82 -14.88 -7.80
CA MET A 353 -13.11 -15.42 -8.97
C MET A 353 -12.66 -16.87 -8.80
N GLY A 354 -12.25 -17.28 -7.61
CA GLY A 354 -11.53 -18.53 -7.44
C GLY A 354 -10.27 -18.60 -8.34
N LEU A 355 -9.61 -19.75 -8.37
CA LEU A 355 -8.40 -19.89 -9.21
C LEU A 355 -8.75 -19.92 -10.73
N ASP A 356 -9.92 -20.41 -11.08
CA ASP A 356 -10.38 -20.47 -12.48
C ASP A 356 -10.77 -19.09 -13.02
N GLY A 357 -11.47 -18.29 -12.22
CA GLY A 357 -11.83 -16.93 -12.61
C GLY A 357 -10.61 -16.02 -12.76
N ILE A 358 -9.61 -16.16 -11.86
CA ILE A 358 -8.34 -15.44 -11.97
C ILE A 358 -7.64 -15.79 -13.30
N GLU A 359 -7.60 -17.06 -13.67
CA GLU A 359 -7.07 -17.49 -14.98
C GLU A 359 -7.82 -16.85 -16.15
N GLN A 360 -9.16 -16.71 -16.06
CA GLN A 360 -9.94 -16.06 -17.11
C GLN A 360 -9.66 -14.55 -17.21
N VAL A 361 -9.37 -13.89 -16.10
CA VAL A 361 -8.90 -12.49 -16.12
C VAL A 361 -7.56 -12.40 -16.87
N VAL A 362 -6.60 -13.32 -16.63
CA VAL A 362 -5.34 -13.36 -17.38
C VAL A 362 -5.60 -13.48 -18.88
N TYR A 363 -6.42 -14.44 -19.30
CA TYR A 363 -6.73 -14.63 -20.72
C TYR A 363 -7.43 -13.42 -21.34
N HIS A 364 -8.30 -12.76 -20.57
CA HIS A 364 -8.94 -11.52 -21.01
C HIS A 364 -7.90 -10.40 -21.22
N LEU A 365 -6.98 -10.22 -20.29
CA LEU A 365 -5.92 -9.21 -20.38
C LEU A 365 -4.97 -9.48 -21.56
N LEU A 366 -4.52 -10.72 -21.76
CA LEU A 366 -3.70 -11.14 -22.90
C LEU A 366 -4.39 -10.88 -24.26
N LYS A 367 -5.72 -11.05 -24.31
CA LYS A 367 -6.50 -10.75 -25.52
C LYS A 367 -6.69 -9.26 -25.74
N THR A 368 -6.87 -8.50 -24.66
CA THR A 368 -7.17 -7.05 -24.70
C THR A 368 -5.92 -6.23 -24.98
N TYR A 369 -4.77 -6.65 -24.45
CA TYR A 369 -3.51 -5.94 -24.53
C TYR A 369 -2.45 -6.80 -25.24
N PRO A 370 -2.33 -6.69 -26.57
CA PRO A 370 -1.37 -7.50 -27.34
C PRO A 370 0.11 -7.23 -27.00
N GLN A 371 0.39 -6.16 -26.26
CA GLN A 371 1.71 -5.84 -25.73
C GLN A 371 2.16 -6.83 -24.65
N ILE A 372 1.20 -7.43 -23.91
CA ILE A 372 1.54 -8.39 -22.85
C ILE A 372 2.23 -9.62 -23.46
N ASP A 373 3.37 -9.97 -22.89
CA ASP A 373 4.10 -11.20 -23.20
C ASP A 373 3.46 -12.40 -22.47
N PRO A 374 2.79 -13.32 -23.17
CA PRO A 374 2.12 -14.45 -22.55
C PRO A 374 3.08 -15.43 -21.86
N SER A 375 4.38 -15.31 -22.07
CA SER A 375 5.40 -16.09 -21.37
C SER A 375 5.79 -15.50 -20.02
N ARG A 376 5.48 -14.23 -19.76
CA ARG A 376 5.87 -13.48 -18.56
C ARG A 376 4.65 -13.02 -17.76
N VAL A 377 3.90 -14.01 -17.23
CA VAL A 377 2.75 -13.80 -16.37
C VAL A 377 3.10 -14.25 -14.97
N TYR A 378 2.92 -13.36 -14.01
CA TYR A 378 3.26 -13.56 -12.60
C TYR A 378 2.07 -13.26 -11.71
N ALA A 379 2.07 -13.81 -10.50
CA ALA A 379 1.10 -13.46 -9.45
C ALA A 379 1.82 -13.23 -8.13
N GLU A 380 1.34 -12.27 -7.36
CA GLU A 380 1.78 -11.99 -6.01
C GLU A 380 0.57 -11.74 -5.13
N GLY A 381 0.70 -11.95 -3.82
CA GLY A 381 -0.36 -11.60 -2.88
C GLY A 381 0.05 -11.61 -1.43
N LEU A 382 -0.75 -10.89 -0.62
CA LEU A 382 -0.61 -10.78 0.82
C LEU A 382 -1.58 -11.73 1.54
N SER A 383 -1.12 -12.44 2.59
CA SER A 383 -2.00 -13.17 3.51
C SER A 383 -2.90 -14.18 2.76
N ALA A 384 -4.21 -14.03 2.78
CA ALA A 384 -5.14 -14.84 1.99
C ALA A 384 -4.83 -14.77 0.49
N GLY A 385 -4.41 -13.61 -0.03
CA GLY A 385 -3.92 -13.44 -1.39
C GLY A 385 -2.64 -14.23 -1.66
N ALA A 386 -1.72 -14.31 -0.68
CA ALA A 386 -0.51 -15.12 -0.78
C ALA A 386 -0.83 -16.63 -0.87
N ALA A 387 -1.77 -17.10 -0.06
CA ALA A 387 -2.24 -18.49 -0.16
C ALA A 387 -2.88 -18.76 -1.53
N THR A 388 -3.62 -17.80 -2.08
CA THR A 388 -4.21 -17.88 -3.42
C THR A 388 -3.14 -17.87 -4.51
N ALA A 389 -2.15 -16.97 -4.45
CA ALA A 389 -1.00 -16.95 -5.38
C ALA A 389 -0.22 -18.27 -5.34
N THR A 390 0.01 -18.81 -4.13
CA THR A 390 0.63 -20.14 -3.95
C THR A 390 -0.19 -21.22 -4.65
N GLY A 391 -1.53 -21.20 -4.51
CA GLY A 391 -2.43 -22.13 -5.19
C GLY A 391 -2.42 -21.99 -6.72
N LEU A 392 -2.34 -20.75 -7.23
CA LEU A 392 -2.22 -20.48 -8.67
C LEU A 392 -0.94 -21.09 -9.25
N GLY A 393 0.20 -20.92 -8.58
CA GLY A 393 1.48 -21.49 -9.03
C GLY A 393 1.48 -23.02 -9.07
N ILE A 394 0.69 -23.69 -8.22
CA ILE A 394 0.50 -25.14 -8.25
C ILE A 394 -0.54 -25.54 -9.31
N ARG A 395 -1.78 -25.04 -9.19
CA ARG A 395 -2.91 -25.49 -10.04
C ARG A 395 -2.84 -24.94 -11.45
N LYS A 396 -2.45 -23.68 -11.60
CA LYS A 396 -2.34 -22.96 -12.88
C LYS A 396 -0.90 -22.80 -13.34
N SER A 397 -0.04 -23.73 -12.96
CA SER A 397 1.38 -23.77 -13.34
C SER A 397 1.64 -23.66 -14.86
N HIS A 398 0.67 -23.94 -15.70
CA HIS A 398 0.75 -23.76 -17.14
C HIS A 398 0.58 -22.31 -17.62
N VAL A 399 0.18 -21.39 -16.72
CA VAL A 399 0.01 -19.97 -16.99
C VAL A 399 1.13 -19.15 -16.35
N PHE A 400 1.36 -19.36 -15.03
CA PHE A 400 2.27 -18.53 -14.25
C PHE A 400 3.71 -19.04 -14.32
N ALA A 401 4.65 -18.17 -14.68
CA ALA A 401 6.08 -18.48 -14.70
C ALA A 401 6.68 -18.47 -13.29
N ALA A 402 6.25 -17.52 -12.46
CA ALA A 402 6.63 -17.41 -11.06
C ALA A 402 5.48 -16.85 -10.24
N VAL A 403 5.48 -17.13 -8.93
CA VAL A 403 4.54 -16.56 -7.98
C VAL A 403 5.26 -16.09 -6.71
N GLY A 404 4.77 -15.00 -6.14
CA GLY A 404 5.20 -14.41 -4.88
C GLY A 404 4.14 -14.57 -3.80
N ALA A 405 4.56 -14.87 -2.58
CA ALA A 405 3.67 -15.04 -1.43
C ALA A 405 4.21 -14.27 -0.23
N GLN A 406 3.44 -13.29 0.23
CA GLN A 406 3.77 -12.47 1.38
C GLN A 406 2.88 -12.79 2.57
N SER A 407 3.51 -13.07 3.71
CA SER A 407 2.86 -13.33 5.01
C SER A 407 1.83 -14.47 5.01
N ALA A 408 1.92 -15.42 4.09
CA ALA A 408 1.20 -16.70 4.11
C ALA A 408 1.76 -17.69 3.05
N GLY A 409 1.15 -18.87 3.00
CA GLY A 409 1.51 -19.95 2.06
C GLY A 409 0.38 -20.99 2.01
N LEU A 410 0.67 -22.26 2.22
CA LEU A 410 -0.32 -23.36 2.26
C LEU A 410 -0.57 -23.83 3.69
N THR A 411 -1.82 -23.84 4.10
CA THR A 411 -2.24 -24.45 5.37
C THR A 411 -3.06 -25.70 5.07
N PRO A 412 -2.56 -26.91 5.42
CA PRO A 412 -3.20 -28.19 5.06
C PRO A 412 -4.66 -28.26 5.49
N ASP A 413 -4.95 -27.87 6.72
CA ASP A 413 -6.26 -28.02 7.36
C ASP A 413 -7.28 -26.92 6.99
N ARG A 414 -6.89 -25.95 6.15
CA ARG A 414 -7.79 -24.86 5.76
C ARG A 414 -8.37 -25.08 4.38
N TYR A 415 -9.70 -24.99 4.33
CA TYR A 415 -10.44 -24.77 3.08
C TYR A 415 -10.63 -23.26 2.90
N MET A 416 -10.03 -22.70 1.87
CA MET A 416 -10.13 -21.28 1.58
C MET A 416 -10.52 -21.09 0.10
N PHE A 417 -11.53 -20.27 -0.13
CA PHE A 417 -11.87 -19.74 -1.46
C PHE A 417 -12.02 -20.80 -2.56
N GLY A 418 -12.64 -21.95 -2.22
CA GLY A 418 -12.94 -23.00 -3.19
C GLY A 418 -11.88 -24.09 -3.34
N TYR A 419 -10.82 -24.09 -2.53
CA TYR A 419 -9.82 -25.15 -2.49
C TYR A 419 -9.32 -25.44 -1.08
N SER A 420 -8.81 -26.64 -0.83
CA SER A 420 -8.11 -26.98 0.41
C SER A 420 -6.60 -26.97 0.21
N GLY A 421 -5.86 -26.60 1.25
CA GLY A 421 -4.40 -26.68 1.22
C GLY A 421 -3.91 -28.10 0.99
N GLU A 422 -4.56 -29.10 1.60
CA GLU A 422 -4.28 -30.52 1.37
C GLU A 422 -4.46 -30.94 -0.09
N ALA A 423 -5.55 -30.50 -0.74
CA ALA A 423 -5.78 -30.79 -2.16
C ALA A 423 -4.67 -30.22 -3.06
N LEU A 424 -4.19 -29.01 -2.77
CA LEU A 424 -3.06 -28.42 -3.51
C LEU A 424 -1.74 -29.15 -3.24
N MET A 425 -1.49 -29.57 -2.02
CA MET A 425 -0.29 -30.37 -1.70
C MET A 425 -0.32 -31.73 -2.43
N ASN A 426 -1.48 -32.40 -2.48
CA ASN A 426 -1.67 -33.63 -3.24
C ASN A 426 -1.47 -33.41 -4.74
N GLU A 427 -1.96 -32.27 -5.29
CA GLU A 427 -1.72 -31.89 -6.68
C GLU A 427 -0.23 -31.63 -6.97
N ALA A 428 0.50 -31.02 -6.04
CA ALA A 428 1.95 -30.86 -6.15
C ALA A 428 2.69 -32.21 -6.22
N VAL A 429 2.22 -33.21 -5.46
CA VAL A 429 2.73 -34.60 -5.53
C VAL A 429 2.46 -35.22 -6.90
N GLN A 430 1.22 -35.06 -7.42
CA GLN A 430 0.84 -35.60 -8.74
C GLN A 430 1.65 -34.96 -9.87
N LYS A 431 1.99 -33.69 -9.75
CA LYS A 431 2.76 -32.92 -10.75
C LYS A 431 4.28 -33.07 -10.60
N ARG A 432 4.76 -33.87 -9.67
CA ARG A 432 6.18 -33.98 -9.33
C ARG A 432 7.08 -34.13 -10.54
N GLY A 433 7.93 -33.12 -10.78
CA GLY A 433 8.91 -33.12 -11.88
C GLY A 433 8.33 -32.99 -13.29
N SER A 434 7.01 -32.92 -13.43
CA SER A 434 6.35 -32.78 -14.75
C SER A 434 6.19 -31.32 -15.17
N VAL A 435 6.09 -30.42 -14.18
CA VAL A 435 6.01 -28.97 -14.38
C VAL A 435 6.77 -28.25 -13.27
N GLU A 436 7.45 -27.19 -13.61
CA GLU A 436 8.20 -26.38 -12.64
C GLU A 436 7.57 -25.00 -12.56
N THR A 437 7.56 -24.40 -11.36
CA THR A 437 7.14 -23.00 -11.15
C THR A 437 8.07 -22.39 -10.11
N ALA A 438 8.59 -21.21 -10.40
CA ALA A 438 9.41 -20.47 -9.44
C ALA A 438 8.54 -19.88 -8.33
N TYR A 439 9.03 -19.92 -7.10
CA TYR A 439 8.32 -19.52 -5.90
C TYR A 439 9.15 -18.57 -5.04
N PHE A 440 8.60 -17.41 -4.73
CA PHE A 440 9.15 -16.47 -3.77
C PHE A 440 8.26 -16.42 -2.54
N SER A 441 8.85 -16.53 -1.35
CA SER A 441 8.11 -16.48 -0.09
C SER A 441 8.77 -15.46 0.83
N VAL A 442 8.00 -14.52 1.35
CA VAL A 442 8.47 -13.51 2.30
C VAL A 442 7.49 -13.36 3.46
N THR A 443 8.02 -13.16 4.67
CA THR A 443 7.19 -12.95 5.86
C THR A 443 7.97 -12.28 6.98
N GLY A 444 7.26 -11.58 7.86
CA GLY A 444 7.80 -11.03 9.09
C GLY A 444 8.07 -12.10 10.15
N THR A 445 9.16 -11.96 10.91
CA THR A 445 9.48 -12.89 12.01
C THR A 445 8.53 -12.76 13.20
N ASP A 446 7.91 -11.58 13.35
CA ASP A 446 6.97 -11.24 14.43
C ASP A 446 5.51 -11.29 13.96
N ASP A 447 5.23 -12.01 12.87
CA ASP A 447 3.88 -12.19 12.34
C ASP A 447 3.02 -12.99 13.35
N GLU A 448 2.06 -12.32 13.99
CA GLU A 448 1.15 -12.92 14.97
C GLU A 448 -0.09 -13.57 14.32
N VAL A 449 -0.38 -13.27 13.06
CA VAL A 449 -1.56 -13.79 12.34
C VAL A 449 -1.22 -15.10 11.63
N VAL A 450 -0.07 -15.16 10.96
CA VAL A 450 0.49 -16.36 10.35
C VAL A 450 1.91 -16.54 10.88
N PRO A 451 2.05 -17.16 12.05
CA PRO A 451 3.35 -17.24 12.74
C PRO A 451 4.46 -17.84 11.90
N PHE A 452 5.65 -17.26 12.00
CA PHE A 452 6.84 -17.76 11.34
C PHE A 452 7.14 -19.22 11.74
N VAL A 453 7.85 -19.96 10.88
CA VAL A 453 8.19 -21.36 11.13
C VAL A 453 9.14 -21.51 12.33
N ASN A 454 8.86 -22.50 13.20
CA ASN A 454 9.71 -22.86 14.32
C ASN A 454 9.60 -24.37 14.65
N GLU A 455 10.34 -24.83 15.66
CA GLU A 455 10.38 -26.23 16.08
C GLU A 455 9.01 -26.80 16.48
N ASN A 456 8.08 -25.96 16.92
CA ASN A 456 6.79 -26.39 17.47
C ASN A 456 5.67 -26.36 16.44
N ASN A 457 5.73 -25.48 15.41
CA ASN A 457 4.62 -25.26 14.48
C ASN A 457 4.84 -25.82 13.06
N TRP A 458 6.03 -26.26 12.68
CA TRP A 458 6.44 -26.55 11.30
C TRP A 458 5.51 -27.50 10.53
N ARG A 459 4.85 -28.47 11.20
CA ARG A 459 4.00 -29.49 10.54
C ARG A 459 2.78 -28.91 9.83
N THR A 460 2.25 -27.84 10.37
CA THR A 460 1.06 -27.13 9.84
C THR A 460 1.38 -25.69 9.46
N ASN A 461 2.64 -25.31 9.54
CA ASN A 461 3.10 -23.97 9.23
C ASN A 461 2.92 -23.66 7.75
N ALA A 462 2.24 -22.55 7.46
CA ALA A 462 1.87 -22.19 6.10
C ALA A 462 3.06 -22.02 5.16
N PHE A 463 4.15 -21.48 5.65
CA PHE A 463 5.38 -21.26 4.87
C PHE A 463 6.09 -22.58 4.59
N PHE A 464 6.35 -23.37 5.62
CA PHE A 464 7.05 -24.64 5.46
C PHE A 464 6.28 -25.63 4.57
N CYS A 465 4.96 -25.69 4.72
CA CYS A 465 4.10 -26.49 3.85
C CYS A 465 4.16 -26.01 2.39
N ALA A 466 4.16 -24.71 2.14
CA ALA A 466 4.33 -24.18 0.79
C ALA A 466 5.70 -24.50 0.20
N TRP A 467 6.77 -24.28 0.97
CA TRP A 467 8.14 -24.58 0.52
C TRP A 467 8.30 -26.04 0.12
N THR A 468 7.80 -26.97 0.96
CA THR A 468 7.89 -28.40 0.69
C THR A 468 6.97 -28.83 -0.46
N ALA A 469 5.80 -28.21 -0.65
CA ALA A 469 4.94 -28.46 -1.80
C ALA A 469 5.64 -28.05 -3.11
N TYR A 470 6.30 -26.86 -3.14
CA TYR A 470 7.04 -26.42 -4.32
C TYR A 470 8.32 -27.25 -4.56
N GLN A 471 9.04 -27.66 -3.52
CA GLN A 471 10.14 -28.64 -3.67
C GLN A 471 9.62 -29.93 -4.33
N THR A 472 8.48 -30.43 -3.85
CA THR A 472 7.86 -31.66 -4.38
C THR A 472 7.47 -31.48 -5.85
N MET A 473 6.68 -30.46 -6.19
CA MET A 473 6.21 -30.21 -7.54
C MET A 473 7.37 -30.03 -8.52
N ASN A 474 8.37 -29.26 -8.13
CA ASN A 474 9.55 -29.00 -8.93
C ASN A 474 10.50 -30.21 -9.05
N GLY A 475 10.20 -31.33 -8.40
CA GLY A 475 11.05 -32.54 -8.42
C GLY A 475 12.41 -32.34 -7.74
N MET A 476 12.45 -31.49 -6.72
CA MET A 476 13.62 -31.25 -5.88
C MET A 476 13.69 -32.24 -4.71
N GLU A 477 14.80 -32.24 -3.98
CA GLU A 477 14.88 -32.88 -2.67
C GLU A 477 13.98 -32.14 -1.68
N VAL A 478 13.13 -32.89 -0.97
CA VAL A 478 12.12 -32.31 -0.08
C VAL A 478 12.63 -32.30 1.35
N SER A 479 12.60 -31.14 1.99
CA SER A 479 12.91 -30.99 3.41
C SER A 479 11.82 -31.65 4.26
N SER A 480 12.13 -32.81 4.88
CA SER A 480 11.14 -33.58 5.65
C SER A 480 10.78 -32.95 6.99
N ARG A 481 11.67 -32.19 7.58
CA ARG A 481 11.49 -31.36 8.79
C ARG A 481 12.53 -30.24 8.79
N PRO A 482 12.25 -29.11 9.46
CA PRO A 482 13.26 -28.09 9.64
C PRO A 482 14.38 -28.57 10.59
N ASP A 483 15.58 -28.10 10.32
CA ASP A 483 16.78 -28.35 11.15
C ASP A 483 17.42 -26.98 11.46
N PHE A 484 16.98 -26.37 12.55
CA PHE A 484 17.44 -25.04 12.97
C PHE A 484 18.91 -25.01 13.43
N SER A 485 19.57 -26.18 13.54
CA SER A 485 21.03 -26.24 13.74
C SER A 485 21.80 -25.92 12.45
N LYS A 486 21.19 -26.12 11.27
CA LYS A 486 21.79 -25.85 9.96
C LYS A 486 21.49 -24.41 9.48
N ASP A 487 20.32 -23.93 9.77
CA ASP A 487 19.90 -22.55 9.48
C ASP A 487 18.95 -22.08 10.58
N ALA A 488 19.42 -21.12 11.38
CA ALA A 488 18.70 -20.67 12.57
C ALA A 488 17.36 -19.97 12.24
N THR A 489 17.24 -19.42 11.05
CA THR A 489 16.03 -18.68 10.61
C THR A 489 15.03 -19.61 9.95
N PHE A 490 15.43 -20.35 8.92
CA PHE A 490 14.49 -21.12 8.08
C PHE A 490 14.49 -22.63 8.37
N GLY A 491 15.48 -23.14 9.09
CA GLY A 491 15.62 -24.58 9.36
C GLY A 491 15.86 -25.41 8.09
N MET A 492 16.39 -24.82 7.03
CA MET A 492 16.65 -25.48 5.75
C MET A 492 18.06 -25.21 5.25
N ALA A 493 18.64 -26.16 4.51
CA ALA A 493 19.94 -25.98 3.86
C ALA A 493 19.79 -25.08 2.62
N LEU A 494 19.86 -23.78 2.83
CA LEU A 494 19.77 -22.75 1.79
C LEU A 494 21.14 -22.39 1.24
N LYS A 495 21.20 -22.09 -0.07
CA LYS A 495 22.35 -21.45 -0.71
C LYS A 495 22.12 -19.93 -0.79
N ASP A 496 23.16 -19.20 -1.17
CA ASP A 496 23.12 -17.74 -1.38
C ASP A 496 22.43 -16.99 -0.22
N ARG A 497 22.85 -17.34 1.01
CA ARG A 497 22.38 -16.66 2.21
C ARG A 497 22.88 -15.24 2.22
N GLU A 498 21.97 -14.29 2.39
CA GLU A 498 22.27 -12.87 2.45
C GLU A 498 21.48 -12.18 3.55
N VAL A 499 22.06 -11.12 4.13
CA VAL A 499 21.38 -10.17 5.02
C VAL A 499 21.32 -8.82 4.31
N ILE A 500 20.12 -8.32 4.12
CA ILE A 500 19.84 -7.10 3.37
C ILE A 500 19.34 -6.03 4.33
N SER A 501 20.07 -4.93 4.45
CA SER A 501 19.61 -3.74 5.17
C SER A 501 18.75 -2.89 4.24
N THR A 502 17.51 -2.63 4.63
CA THR A 502 16.53 -1.92 3.81
C THR A 502 16.26 -0.50 4.29
N ASN A 503 16.29 -0.32 5.61
CA ASN A 503 16.16 0.97 6.28
C ASN A 503 16.92 0.93 7.62
N LYS A 504 16.74 1.94 8.44
CA LYS A 504 17.49 2.06 9.71
C LYS A 504 17.15 0.99 10.76
N ARG A 505 16.00 0.32 10.66
CA ARG A 505 15.46 -0.56 11.72
C ARG A 505 15.21 -1.98 11.29
N VAL A 506 14.90 -2.19 10.02
CA VAL A 506 14.44 -3.49 9.52
C VAL A 506 15.49 -4.08 8.56
N THR A 507 15.81 -5.34 8.77
CA THR A 507 16.67 -6.14 7.88
C THR A 507 15.90 -7.32 7.34
N MET A 508 16.28 -7.79 6.15
CA MET A 508 15.79 -9.05 5.60
C MET A 508 16.91 -10.09 5.61
N GLU A 509 16.55 -11.31 5.89
CA GLU A 509 17.40 -12.49 5.64
C GLU A 509 16.80 -13.26 4.47
N ALA A 510 17.63 -13.64 3.52
CA ALA A 510 17.19 -14.38 2.36
C ALA A 510 18.06 -15.62 2.12
N GLY A 511 17.49 -16.61 1.41
CA GLY A 511 18.20 -17.79 0.95
C GLY A 511 17.46 -18.49 -0.18
N VAL A 512 18.16 -19.36 -0.90
CA VAL A 512 17.67 -19.93 -2.15
C VAL A 512 17.80 -21.47 -2.15
N LEU A 513 16.78 -22.15 -2.67
CA LEU A 513 16.79 -23.56 -3.00
C LEU A 513 16.90 -23.75 -4.51
N TYR A 514 17.84 -24.60 -4.91
CA TYR A 514 18.18 -24.84 -6.29
C TYR A 514 17.78 -26.24 -6.77
N LYS A 515 17.35 -26.34 -8.03
CA LYS A 515 17.33 -27.58 -8.80
C LYS A 515 18.45 -27.53 -9.84
N GLY A 516 19.54 -28.24 -9.60
CA GLY A 516 20.77 -28.01 -10.35
C GLY A 516 21.26 -26.58 -10.18
N ASP A 517 21.35 -25.83 -11.26
CA ASP A 517 21.76 -24.42 -11.26
C ASP A 517 20.58 -23.42 -11.32
N ILE A 518 19.34 -23.92 -11.28
CA ILE A 518 18.13 -23.08 -11.39
C ILE A 518 17.64 -22.72 -9.97
N PRO A 519 17.57 -21.42 -9.59
CA PRO A 519 17.11 -20.97 -8.28
C PRO A 519 15.57 -20.96 -8.22
N LEU A 520 14.96 -22.12 -7.94
CA LEU A 520 13.49 -22.27 -8.07
C LEU A 520 12.70 -21.74 -6.89
N ILE A 521 13.29 -21.66 -5.69
CA ILE A 521 12.58 -21.18 -4.50
C ILE A 521 13.50 -20.19 -3.77
N LYS A 522 13.02 -18.95 -3.59
CA LYS A 522 13.67 -17.96 -2.72
C LYS A 522 12.79 -17.71 -1.51
N VAL A 523 13.39 -17.79 -0.32
CA VAL A 523 12.71 -17.54 0.96
C VAL A 523 13.33 -16.33 1.63
N VAL A 524 12.48 -15.48 2.23
CA VAL A 524 12.88 -14.23 2.87
C VAL A 524 12.16 -14.08 4.21
N ALA A 525 12.92 -13.74 5.23
CA ALA A 525 12.40 -13.32 6.54
C ALA A 525 12.67 -11.83 6.72
N VAL A 526 11.66 -11.06 7.11
CA VAL A 526 11.79 -9.65 7.49
C VAL A 526 11.87 -9.60 9.01
N ASN A 527 13.03 -9.27 9.55
CA ASN A 527 13.27 -9.31 10.99
C ASN A 527 12.45 -8.24 11.71
N ASP A 528 11.90 -8.58 12.88
CA ASP A 528 11.10 -7.71 13.73
C ASP A 528 9.92 -7.05 12.99
N TYR A 529 9.30 -7.77 12.03
CA TYR A 529 8.21 -7.28 11.21
C TYR A 529 6.96 -8.14 11.37
N GLY A 530 5.80 -7.50 11.35
CA GLY A 530 4.50 -8.15 11.51
C GLY A 530 3.86 -8.64 10.20
N HIS A 531 2.55 -8.83 10.24
CA HIS A 531 1.74 -9.36 9.13
C HIS A 531 1.30 -8.27 8.15
N TRP A 532 2.19 -7.82 7.28
CA TRP A 532 1.84 -6.81 6.27
C TRP A 532 2.82 -6.81 5.08
N ASN A 533 2.46 -6.05 4.04
CA ASN A 533 3.36 -5.76 2.92
C ASN A 533 4.59 -4.99 3.40
N PHE A 534 5.75 -5.39 2.90
CA PHE A 534 7.01 -4.71 3.16
C PHE A 534 7.60 -4.21 1.85
N LYS A 535 7.38 -2.96 1.51
CA LYS A 535 7.75 -2.37 0.21
C LYS A 535 9.15 -2.70 -0.32
N PRO A 536 10.20 -2.71 0.54
CA PRO A 536 11.54 -3.04 0.06
C PRO A 536 11.70 -4.45 -0.53
N ASP A 537 10.84 -5.40 -0.15
CA ASP A 537 10.93 -6.77 -0.66
C ASP A 537 10.43 -6.91 -2.11
N ALA A 538 9.58 -5.98 -2.57
CA ALA A 538 9.05 -6.01 -3.93
C ALA A 538 10.15 -6.02 -5.00
N ARG A 539 11.23 -5.23 -4.82
CA ARG A 539 12.39 -5.26 -5.71
C ARG A 539 13.07 -6.63 -5.71
N LEU A 540 13.28 -7.21 -4.53
CA LEU A 540 13.91 -8.51 -4.39
C LEU A 540 13.05 -9.62 -5.02
N MET A 541 11.73 -9.55 -4.83
CA MET A 541 10.77 -10.47 -5.41
C MET A 541 10.70 -10.34 -6.92
N TRP A 542 10.63 -9.11 -7.44
CA TRP A 542 10.60 -8.84 -8.88
C TRP A 542 11.87 -9.30 -9.57
N ASP A 543 13.05 -8.97 -9.01
CA ASP A 543 14.35 -9.38 -9.55
C ASP A 543 14.53 -10.91 -9.57
N PHE A 544 13.85 -11.62 -8.67
CA PHE A 544 13.77 -13.08 -8.72
C PHE A 544 12.79 -13.53 -9.80
N MET A 545 11.54 -13.06 -9.79
CA MET A 545 10.48 -13.55 -10.67
C MET A 545 10.75 -13.27 -12.15
N LYS A 546 11.27 -12.07 -12.49
CA LYS A 546 11.51 -11.66 -13.88
C LYS A 546 12.53 -12.53 -14.63
N GLN A 547 13.33 -13.34 -13.92
CA GLN A 547 14.28 -14.29 -14.52
C GLN A 547 13.59 -15.51 -15.14
N PHE A 548 12.31 -15.71 -14.85
CA PHE A 548 11.55 -16.85 -15.33
C PHE A 548 10.56 -16.45 -16.41
N SER A 549 10.39 -17.33 -17.37
CA SER A 549 9.32 -17.25 -18.36
C SER A 549 8.74 -18.65 -18.61
N ARG A 550 7.50 -18.70 -19.07
CA ARG A 550 6.82 -19.96 -19.40
C ARG A 550 6.59 -20.04 -20.89
N ASP A 551 7.20 -21.02 -21.55
CA ASP A 551 6.97 -21.20 -22.97
C ASP A 551 5.48 -21.43 -23.27
N PRO A 552 4.83 -20.59 -24.08
CA PRO A 552 3.37 -20.67 -24.27
C PRO A 552 2.90 -21.96 -24.95
N ARG A 553 3.77 -22.66 -25.69
CA ARG A 553 3.46 -23.89 -26.42
C ARG A 553 3.77 -25.13 -25.61
N THR A 554 4.99 -25.23 -25.09
CA THR A 554 5.47 -26.43 -24.38
C THR A 554 5.10 -26.42 -22.91
N LYS A 555 4.70 -25.26 -22.35
CA LYS A 555 4.44 -25.01 -20.92
C LYS A 555 5.65 -25.25 -20.01
N LYS A 556 6.83 -25.38 -20.59
CA LYS A 556 8.07 -25.52 -19.81
C LYS A 556 8.49 -24.19 -19.20
N LEU A 557 9.00 -24.23 -17.99
CA LEU A 557 9.66 -23.10 -17.36
C LEU A 557 11.02 -22.87 -18.03
N VAL A 558 11.33 -21.62 -18.31
CA VAL A 558 12.60 -21.16 -18.87
C VAL A 558 13.24 -20.21 -17.89
N TYR A 559 14.46 -20.47 -17.50
CA TYR A 559 15.28 -19.61 -16.65
C TYR A 559 16.35 -18.91 -17.51
N GLY A 560 16.46 -17.60 -17.36
CA GLY A 560 17.48 -16.81 -18.02
C GLY A 560 17.72 -15.53 -17.23
N LYS A 561 18.99 -15.24 -16.88
CA LYS A 561 19.35 -13.96 -16.28
C LYS A 561 19.02 -12.82 -17.25
N ARG A 562 18.09 -11.96 -16.89
CA ARG A 562 17.65 -10.78 -17.65
C ARG A 562 18.00 -9.50 -16.90
#